data_b14cd8d68213510773f15d7fab155179
#
_entry.id   b14cd8d68213510773f15d7fab155179
#
_cell.length_a   1.000
_cell.length_b   1.000
_cell.length_c   1.000
_cell.angle_alpha   90.00
_cell.angle_beta   90.00
_cell.angle_gamma   90.00
#
_symmetry.space_group_name_H-M   'P 1'
#
loop_
_entity.id
_entity.type
_entity.pdbx_description
1 polymer ?
#
loop_
_entity_poly.entity_id
_entity_poly.type
_entity_poly.pdbx_seq_one_letter_code
_entity_poly.pdbx_strand_id
1 'polypeptide(L)'
;ASDVYKRQVMESPCVILMIIYALIVRDQLQIIHKVFLIIWLSHYIHRTFIYPFLIEMTNPRMPISIAFSAFFFNLVNVSIQAFGIFYFTQYSENWISSPTFIVGLSIFLLGMFINIKSDYIIMEMKKKKGPGYHIPHAFLYKYLSAPNYFGEIIEWLGWAILTWSVSGIVFLVWVIANLFPRALSHHKWYKEKFSDYPKNRNCLLYTSPSPRDGIG
;
A
#
# COMPACT_ATOMS: atom_id res chain seq x y z
N ALA A 1 -5.15 21.14 7.85
CA ALA A 1 -6.52 20.59 7.95
C ALA A 1 -7.07 20.15 6.58
N SER A 2 -7.01 20.99 5.54
CA SER A 2 -7.61 20.64 4.23
C SER A 2 -7.00 19.39 3.56
N ASP A 3 -5.71 19.12 3.73
CA ASP A 3 -5.05 17.99 3.08
C ASP A 3 -5.30 16.66 3.81
N VAL A 4 -5.55 16.68 5.11
CA VAL A 4 -6.04 15.51 5.85
C VAL A 4 -7.38 15.07 5.28
N TYR A 5 -8.33 15.99 5.16
CA TYR A 5 -9.65 15.67 4.60
C TYR A 5 -9.58 15.15 3.16
N LYS A 6 -8.72 15.72 2.31
CA LYS A 6 -8.53 15.21 0.94
C LYS A 6 -8.07 13.75 0.95
N ARG A 7 -7.11 13.40 1.84
CA ARG A 7 -6.64 12.02 2.00
C ARG A 7 -7.72 11.09 2.54
N GLN A 8 -8.48 11.55 3.52
CA GLN A 8 -9.60 10.77 4.05
C GLN A 8 -10.66 10.52 2.98
N VAL A 9 -11.06 11.57 2.25
CA VAL A 9 -12.07 11.45 1.20
C VAL A 9 -11.62 10.53 0.07
N MET A 10 -10.37 10.60 -0.38
CA MET A 10 -9.90 9.75 -1.47
C MET A 10 -9.86 8.26 -1.10
N GLU A 11 -9.63 7.91 0.17
CA GLU A 11 -9.54 6.52 0.63
C GLU A 11 -10.87 5.98 1.19
N SER A 12 -11.81 6.87 1.57
CA SER A 12 -13.08 6.48 2.18
C SER A 12 -13.94 5.52 1.35
N PRO A 13 -13.94 5.52 0.00
CA PRO A 13 -14.70 4.54 -0.77
C PRO A 13 -14.32 3.09 -0.44
N CYS A 14 -13.04 2.83 -0.20
CA CYS A 14 -12.56 1.47 0.11
C CYS A 14 -13.09 0.94 1.45
N VAL A 15 -13.41 1.80 2.39
CA VAL A 15 -14.05 1.42 3.66
C VAL A 15 -15.56 1.33 3.49
N ILE A 16 -16.17 2.41 3.00
CA ILE A 16 -17.64 2.55 2.98
C ILE A 16 -18.27 1.54 2.02
N LEU A 17 -17.79 1.47 0.78
CA LEU A 17 -18.39 0.59 -0.22
C LEU A 17 -18.14 -0.88 0.08
N MET A 18 -16.96 -1.25 0.59
CA MET A 18 -16.71 -2.64 0.97
C MET A 18 -17.70 -3.11 2.05
N ILE A 19 -18.00 -2.25 3.03
CA ILE A 19 -19.03 -2.54 4.06
C ILE A 19 -20.42 -2.61 3.42
N ILE A 20 -20.78 -1.68 2.54
CA ILE A 20 -22.08 -1.68 1.86
C ILE A 20 -22.27 -2.97 1.05
N TYR A 21 -21.27 -3.37 0.24
CA TYR A 21 -21.35 -4.62 -0.52
C TYR A 21 -21.50 -5.84 0.39
N ALA A 22 -20.75 -5.89 1.51
CA ALA A 22 -20.90 -6.96 2.49
C ALA A 22 -22.30 -7.00 3.11
N LEU A 23 -22.90 -5.83 3.41
CA LEU A 23 -24.27 -5.73 3.94
C LEU A 23 -25.33 -6.17 2.92
N ILE A 24 -25.14 -5.88 1.63
CA ILE A 24 -26.07 -6.31 0.56
C ILE A 24 -26.11 -7.84 0.48
N VAL A 25 -24.97 -8.51 0.62
CA VAL A 25 -24.88 -9.98 0.51
C VAL A 25 -24.84 -10.68 1.87
N ARG A 26 -25.19 -10.00 2.96
CA ARG A 26 -24.99 -10.46 4.34
C ARG A 26 -25.50 -11.88 4.61
N ASP A 27 -26.64 -12.25 4.00
CA ASP A 27 -27.29 -13.54 4.22
C ASP A 27 -26.58 -14.70 3.48
N GLN A 28 -25.67 -14.38 2.56
CA GLN A 28 -24.86 -15.33 1.78
C GLN A 28 -23.39 -15.38 2.26
N LEU A 29 -23.01 -14.54 3.21
CA LEU A 29 -21.63 -14.45 3.67
C LEU A 29 -21.21 -15.66 4.49
N GLN A 30 -20.26 -16.41 3.95
CA GLN A 30 -19.51 -17.42 4.70
C GLN A 30 -18.52 -16.73 5.67
N ILE A 31 -17.98 -17.48 6.63
CA ILE A 31 -16.97 -16.99 7.57
C ILE A 31 -15.76 -16.41 6.85
N ILE A 32 -15.31 -17.04 5.78
CA ILE A 32 -14.16 -16.57 5.00
C ILE A 32 -14.36 -15.15 4.43
N HIS A 33 -15.56 -14.82 3.96
CA HIS A 33 -15.86 -13.47 3.45
C HIS A 33 -15.76 -12.41 4.56
N LYS A 34 -16.18 -12.75 5.79
CA LYS A 34 -16.04 -11.88 6.96
C LYS A 34 -14.58 -11.69 7.33
N VAL A 35 -13.75 -12.72 7.21
CA VAL A 35 -12.31 -12.64 7.42
C VAL A 35 -11.64 -11.75 6.38
N PHE A 36 -11.97 -11.90 5.10
CA PHE A 36 -11.48 -11.00 4.05
C PHE A 36 -11.89 -9.54 4.29
N LEU A 37 -13.12 -9.32 4.72
CA LEU A 37 -13.60 -7.98 5.08
C LEU A 37 -12.75 -7.36 6.19
N ILE A 38 -12.44 -8.11 7.24
CA ILE A 38 -11.59 -7.65 8.35
C ILE A 38 -10.18 -7.33 7.86
N ILE A 39 -9.57 -8.20 7.05
CA ILE A 39 -8.23 -8.01 6.50
C ILE A 39 -8.19 -6.75 5.62
N TRP A 40 -9.15 -6.58 4.71
CA TRP A 40 -9.27 -5.39 3.87
C TRP A 40 -9.43 -4.11 4.69
N LEU A 41 -10.36 -4.14 5.64
CA LEU A 41 -10.62 -2.99 6.50
C LEU A 41 -9.44 -2.64 7.40
N SER A 42 -8.61 -3.60 7.83
CA SER A 42 -7.42 -3.31 8.65
C SER A 42 -6.45 -2.37 7.94
N HIS A 43 -6.21 -2.57 6.64
CA HIS A 43 -5.40 -1.67 5.83
C HIS A 43 -6.08 -0.32 5.63
N TYR A 44 -7.33 -0.31 5.13
CA TYR A 44 -7.98 0.93 4.73
C TYR A 44 -8.42 1.80 5.90
N ILE A 45 -8.75 1.24 7.07
CA ILE A 45 -8.99 2.02 8.29
C ILE A 45 -7.70 2.75 8.71
N HIS A 46 -6.55 2.06 8.67
CA HIS A 46 -5.28 2.72 8.95
C HIS A 46 -4.99 3.84 7.93
N ARG A 47 -5.17 3.60 6.64
CA ARG A 47 -4.90 4.58 5.58
C ARG A 47 -5.85 5.77 5.60
N THR A 48 -7.13 5.55 5.93
CA THR A 48 -8.17 6.58 5.91
C THR A 48 -8.22 7.40 7.19
N PHE A 49 -8.11 6.74 8.35
CA PHE A 49 -8.39 7.40 9.63
C PHE A 49 -7.17 7.62 10.51
N ILE A 50 -6.08 6.89 10.33
CA ILE A 50 -4.87 7.03 11.16
C ILE A 50 -3.76 7.77 10.42
N TYR A 51 -3.36 7.27 9.28
CA TYR A 51 -2.23 7.78 8.50
C TYR A 51 -2.33 9.27 8.11
N PRO A 52 -3.50 9.82 7.69
CA PRO A 52 -3.60 11.22 7.30
C PRO A 52 -3.27 12.20 8.43
N PHE A 53 -3.63 11.87 9.68
CA PHE A 53 -3.28 12.70 10.83
C PHE A 53 -1.79 12.64 11.16
N LEU A 54 -1.17 11.49 10.93
CA LEU A 54 0.25 11.31 11.18
C LEU A 54 1.12 12.08 10.17
N ILE A 55 0.66 12.20 8.92
CA ILE A 55 1.42 12.82 7.83
C ILE A 55 1.19 14.33 7.71
N GLU A 56 0.16 14.88 8.37
CA GLU A 56 -0.21 16.30 8.26
C GLU A 56 0.96 17.25 8.52
N MET A 57 1.82 16.92 9.46
CA MET A 57 2.96 17.76 9.86
C MET A 57 4.13 17.73 8.87
N THR A 58 4.05 16.99 7.75
CA THR A 58 5.26 16.60 7.01
C THR A 58 5.21 16.82 5.52
N ASN A 59 4.07 17.13 4.88
CA ASN A 59 3.96 17.09 3.43
C ASN A 59 3.45 18.38 2.78
N PRO A 60 3.94 18.67 1.54
CA PRO A 60 3.39 19.73 0.71
C PRO A 60 1.91 19.50 0.39
N ARG A 61 1.21 20.58 0.04
CA ARG A 61 -0.22 20.58 -0.30
C ARG A 61 -0.52 19.58 -1.43
N MET A 62 -1.52 18.73 -1.22
CA MET A 62 -1.99 17.79 -2.23
C MET A 62 -2.87 18.51 -3.25
N PRO A 63 -2.56 18.43 -4.55
CA PRO A 63 -3.45 18.91 -5.60
C PRO A 63 -4.82 18.22 -5.55
N ILE A 64 -5.90 18.96 -5.76
CA ILE A 64 -7.26 18.41 -5.70
C ILE A 64 -7.51 17.38 -6.81
N SER A 65 -6.87 17.55 -7.97
CA SER A 65 -6.93 16.59 -9.09
C SER A 65 -6.41 15.20 -8.71
N ILE A 66 -5.35 15.14 -7.91
CA ILE A 66 -4.80 13.86 -7.42
C ILE A 66 -5.79 13.20 -6.46
N ALA A 67 -6.38 13.97 -5.54
CA ALA A 67 -7.38 13.44 -4.62
C ALA A 67 -8.62 12.92 -5.36
N PHE A 68 -9.09 13.64 -6.39
CA PHE A 68 -10.21 13.25 -7.22
C PHE A 68 -9.93 11.98 -8.04
N SER A 69 -8.78 11.90 -8.69
CA SER A 69 -8.37 10.71 -9.44
C SER A 69 -8.25 9.49 -8.54
N ALA A 70 -7.67 9.66 -7.34
CA ALA A 70 -7.54 8.58 -6.37
C ALA A 70 -8.91 8.14 -5.82
N PHE A 71 -9.83 9.07 -5.58
CA PHE A 71 -11.20 8.75 -5.17
C PHE A 71 -11.91 7.88 -6.23
N PHE A 72 -11.86 8.29 -7.49
CA PHE A 72 -12.47 7.51 -8.58
C PHE A 72 -11.82 6.14 -8.75
N PHE A 73 -10.50 6.09 -8.68
CA PHE A 73 -9.80 4.82 -8.71
C PHE A 73 -10.28 3.89 -7.57
N ASN A 74 -10.38 4.41 -6.36
CA ASN A 74 -10.80 3.64 -5.20
C ASN A 74 -12.26 3.16 -5.31
N LEU A 75 -13.17 3.97 -5.90
CA LEU A 75 -14.53 3.52 -6.22
C LEU A 75 -14.53 2.28 -7.13
N VAL A 76 -13.76 2.34 -8.21
CA VAL A 76 -13.67 1.23 -9.17
C VAL A 76 -12.99 0.02 -8.53
N ASN A 77 -11.85 0.23 -7.88
CA ASN A 77 -11.08 -0.84 -7.27
C ASN A 77 -11.88 -1.62 -6.22
N VAL A 78 -12.49 -0.92 -5.24
CA VAL A 78 -13.25 -1.59 -4.19
C VAL A 78 -14.44 -2.37 -4.76
N SER A 79 -15.07 -1.86 -5.82
CA SER A 79 -16.15 -2.57 -6.50
C SER A 79 -15.65 -3.86 -7.16
N ILE A 80 -14.52 -3.80 -7.88
CA ILE A 80 -13.90 -4.98 -8.48
C ILE A 80 -13.53 -6.01 -7.40
N GLN A 81 -12.95 -5.57 -6.27
CA GLN A 81 -12.60 -6.47 -5.17
C GLN A 81 -13.83 -7.11 -4.54
N ALA A 82 -14.85 -6.33 -4.24
CA ALA A 82 -16.09 -6.82 -3.63
C ALA A 82 -16.79 -7.83 -4.55
N PHE A 83 -16.94 -7.50 -5.84
CA PHE A 83 -17.53 -8.44 -6.81
C PHE A 83 -16.69 -9.71 -6.95
N GLY A 84 -15.37 -9.59 -7.02
CA GLY A 84 -14.47 -10.73 -7.10
C GLY A 84 -14.63 -11.67 -5.92
N ILE A 85 -14.66 -11.14 -4.70
CA ILE A 85 -14.70 -11.92 -3.46
C ILE A 85 -16.11 -12.45 -3.17
N PHE A 86 -17.14 -11.60 -3.30
CA PHE A 86 -18.48 -11.95 -2.82
C PHE A 86 -19.35 -12.66 -3.87
N TYR A 87 -19.06 -12.51 -5.17
CA TYR A 87 -19.92 -13.04 -6.23
C TYR A 87 -19.22 -14.01 -7.18
N PHE A 88 -17.93 -13.75 -7.52
CA PHE A 88 -17.29 -14.52 -8.59
C PHE A 88 -16.39 -15.64 -8.09
N THR A 89 -15.81 -15.53 -6.90
CA THR A 89 -14.94 -16.57 -6.35
C THR A 89 -15.69 -17.42 -5.33
N GLN A 90 -15.68 -18.73 -5.53
CA GLN A 90 -16.25 -19.66 -4.57
C GLN A 90 -15.13 -20.20 -3.68
N TYR A 91 -15.39 -20.20 -2.37
CA TYR A 91 -14.45 -20.68 -1.36
C TYR A 91 -14.98 -21.93 -0.69
N SER A 92 -14.11 -22.91 -0.45
CA SER A 92 -14.45 -24.06 0.38
C SER A 92 -14.65 -23.63 1.85
N GLU A 93 -15.44 -24.38 2.60
CA GLU A 93 -15.65 -24.11 4.04
C GLU A 93 -14.35 -24.08 4.85
N ASN A 94 -13.36 -24.87 4.44
CA ASN A 94 -12.06 -24.97 5.09
C ASN A 94 -11.00 -24.04 4.49
N TRP A 95 -11.39 -23.03 3.68
CA TRP A 95 -10.43 -22.14 3.01
C TRP A 95 -9.46 -21.45 3.98
N ILE A 96 -9.93 -21.05 5.16
CA ILE A 96 -9.12 -20.40 6.20
C ILE A 96 -7.95 -21.30 6.65
N SER A 97 -8.13 -22.62 6.64
CA SER A 97 -7.10 -23.58 7.01
C SER A 97 -6.23 -24.03 5.85
N SER A 98 -6.49 -23.51 4.64
CA SER A 98 -5.71 -23.86 3.45
C SER A 98 -4.28 -23.30 3.53
N PRO A 99 -3.26 -23.99 3.01
CA PRO A 99 -1.91 -23.45 2.92
C PRO A 99 -1.86 -22.11 2.14
N THR A 100 -2.67 -21.97 1.11
CA THR A 100 -2.77 -20.75 0.30
C THR A 100 -3.22 -19.56 1.14
N PHE A 101 -4.27 -19.73 1.95
CA PHE A 101 -4.74 -18.67 2.85
C PHE A 101 -3.69 -18.33 3.90
N ILE A 102 -3.09 -19.32 4.57
CA ILE A 102 -2.11 -19.11 5.65
C ILE A 102 -0.87 -18.39 5.12
N VAL A 103 -0.33 -18.84 3.98
CA VAL A 103 0.84 -18.21 3.35
C VAL A 103 0.49 -16.78 2.91
N GLY A 104 -0.66 -16.60 2.24
CA GLY A 104 -1.09 -15.27 1.80
C GLY A 104 -1.29 -14.30 2.95
N LEU A 105 -1.92 -14.74 4.05
CA LEU A 105 -2.10 -13.93 5.25
C LEU A 105 -0.76 -13.56 5.89
N SER A 106 0.17 -14.49 5.97
CA SER A 106 1.52 -14.24 6.52
C SER A 106 2.25 -13.17 5.70
N ILE A 107 2.19 -13.27 4.36
CA ILE A 107 2.78 -12.29 3.44
C ILE A 107 2.08 -10.92 3.57
N PHE A 108 0.75 -10.90 3.67
CA PHE A 108 -0.03 -9.68 3.86
C PHE A 108 0.39 -8.95 5.14
N LEU A 109 0.41 -9.65 6.27
CA LEU A 109 0.78 -9.06 7.56
C LEU A 109 2.23 -8.59 7.58
N LEU A 110 3.16 -9.32 6.96
CA LEU A 110 4.55 -8.90 6.81
C LEU A 110 4.64 -7.61 5.98
N GLY A 111 3.96 -7.55 4.84
CA GLY A 111 3.92 -6.37 3.98
C GLY A 111 3.35 -5.16 4.69
N MET A 112 2.22 -5.31 5.37
CA MET A 112 1.57 -4.28 6.19
C MET A 112 2.51 -3.76 7.30
N PHE A 113 3.19 -4.65 7.99
CA PHE A 113 4.18 -4.28 9.01
C PHE A 113 5.32 -3.45 8.41
N ILE A 114 5.89 -3.89 7.28
CA ILE A 114 6.97 -3.16 6.60
C ILE A 114 6.49 -1.78 6.14
N ASN A 115 5.31 -1.71 5.52
CA ASN A 115 4.71 -0.45 5.05
C ASN A 115 4.53 0.54 6.20
N ILE A 116 3.78 0.16 7.24
CA ILE A 116 3.47 1.01 8.38
C ILE A 116 4.75 1.45 9.10
N LYS A 117 5.65 0.51 9.42
CA LYS A 117 6.90 0.83 10.14
C LYS A 117 7.78 1.79 9.34
N SER A 118 7.85 1.63 8.03
CA SER A 118 8.63 2.51 7.17
C SER A 118 8.06 3.93 7.14
N ASP A 119 6.75 4.07 7.04
CA ASP A 119 6.08 5.36 7.08
C ASP A 119 6.29 6.07 8.44
N TYR A 120 6.18 5.34 9.55
CA TYR A 120 6.44 5.88 10.90
C TYR A 120 7.88 6.38 11.07
N ILE A 121 8.88 5.70 10.49
CA ILE A 121 10.28 6.14 10.52
C ILE A 121 10.45 7.49 9.82
N ILE A 122 9.84 7.68 8.64
CA ILE A 122 9.86 8.97 7.94
C ILE A 122 9.20 10.06 8.78
N MET A 123 8.05 9.78 9.38
CA MET A 123 7.32 10.74 10.20
C MET A 123 8.10 11.15 11.43
N GLU A 124 8.65 10.19 12.17
CA GLU A 124 9.51 10.49 13.34
C GLU A 124 10.74 11.29 12.97
N MET A 125 11.38 10.95 11.86
CA MET A 125 12.55 11.67 11.37
C MET A 125 12.20 13.14 11.07
N LYS A 126 11.09 13.39 10.37
CA LYS A 126 10.62 14.75 10.08
C LYS A 126 10.20 15.51 11.33
N LYS A 127 9.59 14.84 12.31
CA LYS A 127 9.25 15.43 13.60
C LYS A 127 10.51 15.88 14.37
N LYS A 128 11.59 15.11 14.29
CA LYS A 128 12.85 15.40 14.99
C LYS A 128 13.72 16.44 14.27
N LYS A 129 13.79 16.39 12.93
CA LYS A 129 14.67 17.21 12.10
C LYS A 129 14.01 18.45 11.47
N GLY A 130 12.69 18.59 11.64
CA GLY A 130 11.90 19.65 11.02
C GLY A 130 11.38 19.29 9.62
N PRO A 131 10.60 20.21 8.99
CA PRO A 131 10.06 20.01 7.66
C PRO A 131 11.18 19.93 6.62
N GLY A 132 10.98 19.13 5.59
CA GLY A 132 11.94 18.91 4.52
C GLY A 132 12.21 17.44 4.23
N TYR A 133 13.16 17.22 3.33
CA TYR A 133 13.59 15.89 2.95
C TYR A 133 14.88 15.54 3.68
N HIS A 134 14.90 14.36 4.28
CA HIS A 134 16.03 13.82 5.01
C HIS A 134 16.26 12.38 4.57
N ILE A 135 17.49 11.91 4.63
CA ILE A 135 17.84 10.51 4.33
C ILE A 135 17.52 9.65 5.56
N PRO A 136 16.54 8.74 5.50
CA PRO A 136 16.31 7.79 6.58
C PRO A 136 17.38 6.68 6.54
N HIS A 137 17.81 6.21 7.73
CA HIS A 137 18.84 5.17 7.85
C HIS A 137 18.40 3.98 8.71
N ALA A 138 17.19 4.03 9.28
CA ALA A 138 16.70 2.98 10.16
C ALA A 138 15.99 1.87 9.39
N PHE A 139 15.91 0.68 9.98
CA PHE A 139 15.16 -0.45 9.44
C PHE A 139 15.59 -0.81 8.00
N LEU A 140 14.65 -1.10 7.11
CA LEU A 140 14.93 -1.43 5.71
C LEU A 140 15.46 -0.24 4.87
N TYR A 141 15.37 1.00 5.37
CA TYR A 141 16.02 2.14 4.72
C TYR A 141 17.53 2.03 4.63
N LYS A 142 18.16 1.13 5.39
CA LYS A 142 19.57 0.78 5.22
C LYS A 142 19.88 0.20 3.83
N TYR A 143 18.92 -0.51 3.26
CA TYR A 143 19.09 -1.30 2.04
C TYR A 143 18.23 -0.82 0.88
N LEU A 144 17.07 -0.23 1.16
CA LEU A 144 16.06 0.18 0.18
C LEU A 144 15.75 1.67 0.28
N SER A 145 15.49 2.30 -0.86
CA SER A 145 15.11 3.71 -0.93
C SER A 145 13.64 3.95 -0.57
N ALA A 146 12.77 3.00 -0.89
CA ALA A 146 11.34 3.09 -0.68
C ALA A 146 10.77 1.80 -0.05
N PRO A 147 11.18 1.45 1.19
CA PRO A 147 10.71 0.22 1.84
C PRO A 147 9.21 0.27 2.17
N ASN A 148 8.59 1.44 2.31
CA ASN A 148 7.15 1.58 2.44
C ASN A 148 6.43 1.09 1.18
N TYR A 149 6.87 1.47 -0.03
CA TYR A 149 6.28 0.96 -1.28
C TYR A 149 6.56 -0.53 -1.46
N PHE A 150 7.74 -1.00 -1.08
CA PHE A 150 8.05 -2.42 -1.06
C PHE A 150 7.08 -3.19 -0.16
N GLY A 151 6.86 -2.70 1.07
CA GLY A 151 5.91 -3.29 2.01
C GLY A 151 4.48 -3.36 1.44
N GLU A 152 4.02 -2.27 0.82
CA GLU A 152 2.68 -2.21 0.22
C GLU A 152 2.52 -3.19 -0.97
N ILE A 153 3.56 -3.36 -1.79
CA ILE A 153 3.55 -4.37 -2.87
C ILE A 153 3.46 -5.79 -2.29
N ILE A 154 4.25 -6.10 -1.25
CA ILE A 154 4.22 -7.40 -0.55
C ILE A 154 2.86 -7.63 0.12
N GLU A 155 2.28 -6.61 0.70
CA GLU A 155 0.94 -6.67 1.32
C GLU A 155 -0.11 -7.09 0.29
N TRP A 156 -0.16 -6.41 -0.87
CA TRP A 156 -1.14 -6.73 -1.91
C TRP A 156 -0.82 -8.04 -2.65
N LEU A 157 0.44 -8.46 -2.69
CA LEU A 157 0.78 -9.83 -3.09
C LEU A 157 0.14 -10.86 -2.14
N GLY A 158 0.26 -10.63 -0.84
CA GLY A 158 -0.40 -11.44 0.18
C GLY A 158 -1.91 -11.50 -0.02
N TRP A 159 -2.56 -10.35 -0.30
CA TRP A 159 -3.98 -10.27 -0.62
C TRP A 159 -4.36 -11.10 -1.85
N ALA A 160 -3.61 -10.99 -2.94
CA ALA A 160 -3.86 -11.77 -4.15
C ALA A 160 -3.76 -13.28 -3.90
N ILE A 161 -2.80 -13.70 -3.06
CA ILE A 161 -2.62 -15.12 -2.69
C ILE A 161 -3.74 -15.59 -1.76
N LEU A 162 -4.05 -14.86 -0.68
CA LEU A 162 -5.04 -15.32 0.32
C LEU A 162 -6.47 -15.34 -0.22
N THR A 163 -6.80 -14.42 -1.14
CA THR A 163 -8.10 -14.42 -1.82
C THR A 163 -8.16 -15.36 -3.01
N TRP A 164 -7.01 -15.70 -3.59
CA TRP A 164 -6.90 -16.51 -4.81
C TRP A 164 -7.87 -16.10 -5.91
N SER A 165 -8.05 -14.80 -6.08
CA SER A 165 -9.05 -14.19 -6.95
C SER A 165 -8.42 -13.41 -8.10
N VAL A 166 -9.08 -13.37 -9.25
CA VAL A 166 -8.65 -12.55 -10.38
C VAL A 166 -8.61 -11.07 -9.98
N SER A 167 -9.59 -10.61 -9.19
CA SER A 167 -9.63 -9.23 -8.69
C SER A 167 -8.40 -8.88 -7.84
N GLY A 168 -7.94 -9.81 -6.98
CA GLY A 168 -6.73 -9.64 -6.19
C GLY A 168 -5.49 -9.49 -7.05
N ILE A 169 -5.36 -10.32 -8.11
CA ILE A 169 -4.23 -10.23 -9.07
C ILE A 169 -4.28 -8.89 -9.84
N VAL A 170 -5.44 -8.48 -10.34
CA VAL A 170 -5.61 -7.20 -11.04
C VAL A 170 -5.18 -6.04 -10.15
N PHE A 171 -5.55 -6.06 -8.88
CA PHE A 171 -5.16 -5.02 -7.95
C PHE A 171 -3.65 -5.02 -7.67
N LEU A 172 -3.04 -6.19 -7.48
CA LEU A 172 -1.59 -6.31 -7.33
C LEU A 172 -0.83 -5.72 -8.53
N VAL A 173 -1.25 -6.06 -9.75
CA VAL A 173 -0.64 -5.51 -10.99
C VAL A 173 -0.75 -4.00 -11.01
N TRP A 174 -1.91 -3.46 -10.64
CA TRP A 174 -2.12 -2.01 -10.54
C TRP A 174 -1.23 -1.36 -9.49
N VAL A 175 -1.11 -1.95 -8.32
CA VAL A 175 -0.24 -1.45 -7.24
C VAL A 175 1.21 -1.41 -7.71
N ILE A 176 1.71 -2.48 -8.33
CA ILE A 176 3.07 -2.52 -8.89
C ILE A 176 3.24 -1.43 -9.94
N ALA A 177 2.31 -1.30 -10.90
CA ALA A 177 2.37 -0.30 -11.96
C ALA A 177 2.38 1.14 -11.43
N ASN A 178 1.79 1.39 -10.27
CA ASN A 178 1.79 2.71 -9.63
C ASN A 178 3.00 2.96 -8.74
N LEU A 179 3.36 2.00 -7.89
CA LEU A 179 4.38 2.21 -6.87
C LEU A 179 5.80 2.03 -7.39
N PHE A 180 6.01 1.14 -8.36
CA PHE A 180 7.35 0.89 -8.91
C PHE A 180 7.95 2.14 -9.59
N PRO A 181 7.25 2.83 -10.51
CA PRO A 181 7.76 4.06 -11.11
C PRO A 181 7.99 5.18 -10.08
N ARG A 182 7.13 5.28 -9.07
CA ARG A 182 7.30 6.25 -7.97
C ARG A 182 8.55 5.96 -7.15
N ALA A 183 8.80 4.69 -6.84
CA ALA A 183 10.02 4.28 -6.15
C ALA A 183 11.28 4.64 -6.94
N LEU A 184 11.29 4.37 -8.25
CA LEU A 184 12.40 4.73 -9.15
C LEU A 184 12.64 6.24 -9.16
N SER A 185 11.57 7.04 -9.31
CA SER A 185 11.66 8.50 -9.30
C SER A 185 12.20 9.03 -7.96
N HIS A 186 11.74 8.49 -6.84
CA HIS A 186 12.24 8.83 -5.51
C HIS A 186 13.72 8.47 -5.35
N HIS A 187 14.11 7.27 -5.76
CA HIS A 187 15.49 6.81 -5.68
C HIS A 187 16.43 7.73 -6.49
N LYS A 188 16.06 8.03 -7.75
CA LYS A 188 16.82 8.95 -8.61
C LYS A 188 16.92 10.34 -7.98
N TRP A 189 15.79 10.89 -7.51
CA TRP A 189 15.73 12.19 -6.87
C TRP A 189 16.63 12.28 -5.63
N TYR A 190 16.66 11.24 -4.77
CA TYR A 190 17.55 11.21 -3.61
C TYR A 190 19.02 11.21 -4.00
N LYS A 191 19.39 10.45 -5.03
CA LYS A 191 20.78 10.42 -5.57
C LYS A 191 21.23 11.77 -6.12
N GLU A 192 20.34 12.49 -6.79
CA GLU A 192 20.63 13.81 -7.37
C GLU A 192 20.65 14.91 -6.30
N LYS A 193 19.80 14.82 -5.29
CA LYS A 193 19.62 15.86 -4.27
C LYS A 193 20.66 15.81 -3.16
N PHE A 194 21.16 14.64 -2.81
CA PHE A 194 22.04 14.44 -1.65
C PHE A 194 23.35 13.79 -2.08
N SER A 195 24.45 14.51 -1.94
CA SER A 195 25.81 14.02 -2.25
C SER A 195 26.26 12.86 -1.35
N ASP A 196 25.72 12.78 -0.13
CA ASP A 196 25.97 11.76 0.89
C ASP A 196 24.98 10.59 0.85
N TYR A 197 24.16 10.49 -0.21
CA TYR A 197 23.22 9.38 -0.35
C TYR A 197 23.96 8.05 -0.53
N PRO A 198 23.58 6.98 0.24
CA PRO A 198 24.27 5.69 0.18
C PRO A 198 24.24 5.06 -1.22
N LYS A 199 25.43 4.88 -1.83
CA LYS A 199 25.59 4.38 -3.22
C LYS A 199 25.13 2.94 -3.39
N ASN A 200 25.18 2.13 -2.33
CA ASN A 200 24.82 0.71 -2.32
C ASN A 200 23.35 0.45 -2.01
N ARG A 201 22.53 1.51 -1.86
CA ARG A 201 21.11 1.37 -1.55
C ARG A 201 20.32 1.06 -2.83
N ASN A 202 19.55 -0.02 -2.81
CA ASN A 202 18.68 -0.41 -3.91
C ASN A 202 17.39 0.44 -3.94
N CYS A 203 16.74 0.50 -5.11
CA CYS A 203 15.44 1.17 -5.23
C CYS A 203 14.36 0.44 -4.42
N LEU A 204 14.01 -0.79 -4.80
CA LEU A 204 13.11 -1.70 -4.09
C LEU A 204 13.81 -3.01 -3.74
N LEU A 205 14.06 -3.92 -4.68
CA LEU A 205 14.77 -5.18 -4.45
C LEU A 205 16.09 -5.26 -5.23
N TYR A 206 16.09 -4.76 -6.45
CA TYR A 206 17.23 -4.79 -7.34
C TYR A 206 17.15 -3.65 -8.34
N THR A 207 18.18 -2.82 -8.40
CA THR A 207 18.41 -1.95 -9.54
C THR A 207 19.65 -2.47 -10.25
N SER A 208 19.47 -3.07 -11.43
CA SER A 208 20.60 -3.29 -12.33
C SER A 208 21.33 -1.96 -12.51
N PRO A 209 22.67 -1.93 -12.44
CA PRO A 209 23.40 -0.72 -12.79
C PRO A 209 22.95 -0.32 -14.19
N SER A 210 22.59 0.95 -14.36
CA SER A 210 22.25 1.48 -15.68
C SER A 210 23.45 1.23 -16.60
N PRO A 211 23.24 0.76 -17.86
CA PRO A 211 24.33 0.65 -18.82
C PRO A 211 25.10 1.97 -19.04
N ARG A 212 24.57 3.10 -18.58
CA ARG A 212 25.20 4.43 -18.63
C ARG A 212 26.16 4.71 -17.47
N ASP A 213 26.13 3.93 -16.39
CA ASP A 213 27.02 4.13 -15.23
C ASP A 213 28.40 3.44 -15.43
N GLY A 214 28.60 2.76 -16.56
CA GLY A 214 29.83 2.06 -16.93
C GLY A 214 30.69 2.73 -18.01
N ILE A 215 30.35 3.96 -18.43
CA ILE A 215 31.13 4.74 -19.39
C ILE A 215 31.51 6.05 -18.71
N GLY A 216 32.57 6.03 -17.90
CA GLY A 216 33.23 7.15 -17.31
C GLY A 216 34.68 6.76 -17.04
#